data_1930427e7835d41d07bd1471c5fa0a08
#
_entry.id   1930427e7835d41d07bd1471c5fa0a08
#
_cell.length_a   1.000
_cell.length_b   1.000
_cell.length_c   1.000
_cell.angle_alpha   90.00
_cell.angle_beta   90.00
_cell.angle_gamma   90.00
#
_symmetry.space_group_name_H-M   'P 1'
#
loop_
_entity.id
_entity.type
_entity.pdbx_description
1 polymer ?
#
loop_
_entity_poly.entity_id
_entity_poly.type
_entity_poly.pdbx_seq_one_letter_code
_entity_poly.pdbx_strand_id
1 'polypeptide(L)'
;MTRMAIIAHGGAGADPKKATNIQSAVDAGGSKLTHGASALEVAVMVCAALEDDPSFNAGTGSVTRVDGSVLVDASVQTGDGRMGFVASMPETPNPVKV
;
A
#
# COMPACT_ATOMS: atom_id res chain seq x y z
N MET A 1 12.04 19.54 -16.86
CA MET A 1 11.60 19.44 -15.45
C MET A 1 10.64 18.29 -15.29
N THR A 2 10.92 17.40 -14.38
CA THR A 2 10.07 16.23 -14.12
C THR A 2 9.02 16.60 -13.08
N ARG A 3 7.76 16.31 -13.39
CA ARG A 3 6.67 16.44 -12.41
C ARG A 3 6.56 15.13 -11.64
N MET A 4 6.39 15.26 -10.32
CA MET A 4 6.22 14.13 -9.42
C MET A 4 4.87 14.23 -8.74
N ALA A 5 4.18 13.11 -8.64
CA ALA A 5 2.89 13.04 -7.97
C ALA A 5 2.72 11.70 -7.28
N ILE A 6 2.00 11.71 -6.18
CA ILE A 6 1.59 10.50 -5.46
C ILE A 6 0.10 10.60 -5.22
N ILE A 7 -0.60 9.50 -5.43
CA ILE A 7 -1.99 9.37 -5.05
C ILE A 7 -2.14 8.05 -4.28
N ALA A 8 -2.94 8.05 -3.24
CA ALA A 8 -3.22 6.85 -2.45
C ALA A 8 -4.72 6.72 -2.17
N HIS A 9 -5.19 5.49 -2.06
CA HIS A 9 -6.58 5.17 -1.79
C HIS A 9 -6.63 4.13 -0.67
N GLY A 10 -7.48 4.37 0.32
CA GLY A 10 -7.58 3.53 1.52
C GLY A 10 -8.61 2.41 1.46
N GLY A 11 -9.22 2.20 0.30
CA GLY A 11 -10.26 1.18 0.12
C GLY A 11 -11.67 1.77 0.09
N ALA A 12 -12.56 1.11 -0.64
CA ALA A 12 -13.96 1.51 -0.73
C ALA A 12 -14.65 1.37 0.64
N GLY A 13 -15.49 2.34 0.99
CA GLY A 13 -16.20 2.32 2.27
C GLY A 13 -15.34 2.69 3.48
N ALA A 14 -14.12 3.15 3.29
CA ALA A 14 -13.27 3.59 4.39
C ALA A 14 -13.86 4.82 5.08
N ASP A 15 -13.70 4.88 6.41
CA ASP A 15 -14.12 6.02 7.20
C ASP A 15 -13.33 7.27 6.78
N PRO A 16 -14.00 8.41 6.50
CA PRO A 16 -13.30 9.67 6.18
C PRO A 16 -12.26 10.10 7.22
N LYS A 17 -12.40 9.67 8.47
CA LYS A 17 -11.41 9.94 9.53
C LYS A 17 -10.03 9.35 9.22
N LYS A 18 -9.97 8.34 8.36
CA LYS A 18 -8.71 7.70 7.94
C LYS A 18 -7.93 8.53 6.93
N ALA A 19 -8.49 9.63 6.43
CA ALA A 19 -7.80 10.52 5.49
C ALA A 19 -6.47 11.03 6.05
N THR A 20 -6.39 11.30 7.36
CA THR A 20 -5.16 11.73 8.01
C THR A 20 -4.06 10.67 7.93
N ASN A 21 -4.42 9.41 8.12
CA ASN A 21 -3.48 8.28 8.05
C ASN A 21 -2.95 8.11 6.62
N ILE A 22 -3.82 8.22 5.62
CA ILE A 22 -3.44 8.18 4.21
C ILE A 22 -2.52 9.35 3.88
N GLN A 23 -2.86 10.56 4.35
CA GLN A 23 -2.06 11.76 4.10
C GLN A 23 -0.67 11.63 4.69
N SER A 24 -0.54 11.08 5.90
CA SER A 24 0.77 10.83 6.53
C SER A 24 1.64 9.90 5.67
N ALA A 25 1.06 8.83 5.15
CA ALA A 25 1.78 7.90 4.28
C ALA A 25 2.23 8.57 2.98
N VAL A 26 1.35 9.36 2.37
CA VAL A 26 1.64 10.10 1.13
C VAL A 26 2.71 11.16 1.37
N ASP A 27 2.66 11.89 2.48
CA ASP A 27 3.66 12.91 2.82
C ASP A 27 5.04 12.29 3.00
N ALA A 28 5.13 11.17 3.69
CA ALA A 28 6.39 10.43 3.86
C ALA A 28 6.93 9.95 2.50
N GLY A 29 6.07 9.41 1.65
CA GLY A 29 6.43 9.00 0.30
C GLY A 29 6.88 10.16 -0.56
N GLY A 30 6.19 11.29 -0.49
CA GLY A 30 6.53 12.51 -1.21
C GLY A 30 7.92 13.03 -0.85
N SER A 31 8.27 12.99 0.42
CA SER A 31 9.62 13.36 0.88
C SER A 31 10.69 12.46 0.27
N LYS A 32 10.47 11.15 0.25
CA LYS A 32 11.41 10.21 -0.38
C LYS A 32 11.53 10.45 -1.88
N LEU A 33 10.42 10.71 -2.54
CA LEU A 33 10.39 10.98 -3.99
C LEU A 33 11.20 12.22 -4.34
N THR A 34 11.06 13.31 -3.58
CA THR A 34 11.84 14.54 -3.76
C THR A 34 13.33 14.35 -3.49
N HIS A 35 13.71 13.38 -2.68
CA HIS A 35 15.11 13.08 -2.36
C HIS A 35 15.71 11.97 -3.23
N GLY A 36 15.08 11.65 -4.34
CA GLY A 36 15.67 10.79 -5.36
C GLY A 36 15.23 9.33 -5.35
N ALA A 37 14.30 8.93 -4.48
CA ALA A 37 13.76 7.58 -4.52
C ALA A 37 12.95 7.36 -5.81
N SER A 38 12.95 6.13 -6.33
CA SER A 38 12.19 5.78 -7.52
C SER A 38 10.68 5.75 -7.23
N ALA A 39 9.86 5.89 -8.28
CA ALA A 39 8.42 5.77 -8.16
C ALA A 39 8.02 4.39 -7.60
N LEU A 40 8.71 3.33 -8.03
CA LEU A 40 8.45 1.97 -7.53
C LEU A 40 8.73 1.86 -6.03
N GLU A 41 9.89 2.35 -5.57
CA GLU A 41 10.24 2.33 -4.14
C GLU A 41 9.20 3.06 -3.30
N VAL A 42 8.76 4.23 -3.76
CA VAL A 42 7.77 5.05 -3.05
C VAL A 42 6.39 4.39 -3.06
N ALA A 43 5.97 3.82 -4.17
CA ALA A 43 4.69 3.12 -4.25
C ALA A 43 4.66 1.94 -3.26
N VAL A 44 5.72 1.14 -3.22
CA VAL A 44 5.83 0.02 -2.27
C VAL A 44 5.85 0.53 -0.82
N MET A 45 6.60 1.59 -0.54
CA MET A 45 6.69 2.18 0.80
C MET A 45 5.32 2.67 1.30
N VAL A 46 4.59 3.41 0.48
CA VAL A 46 3.27 3.94 0.85
C VAL A 46 2.26 2.80 1.03
N CYS A 47 2.26 1.84 0.12
CA CYS A 47 1.40 0.67 0.24
C CYS A 47 1.70 -0.13 1.53
N ALA A 48 2.98 -0.35 1.84
CA ALA A 48 3.38 -1.04 3.06
C ALA A 48 2.95 -0.28 4.31
N ALA A 49 2.98 1.04 4.30
CA ALA A 49 2.50 1.85 5.42
C ALA A 49 1.00 1.64 5.67
N LEU A 50 0.21 1.52 4.61
CA LEU A 50 -1.22 1.21 4.73
C LEU A 50 -1.44 -0.23 5.20
N GLU A 51 -0.61 -1.16 4.77
CA GLU A 51 -0.66 -2.56 5.23
C GLU A 51 -0.33 -2.69 6.73
N ASP A 52 0.58 -1.85 7.24
CA ASP A 52 0.98 -1.85 8.64
C ASP A 52 -0.06 -1.17 9.55
N ASP A 53 -0.95 -0.37 8.99
CA ASP A 53 -1.95 0.36 9.74
C ASP A 53 -3.21 -0.51 9.91
N PRO A 54 -3.56 -0.91 11.14
CA PRO A 54 -4.73 -1.79 11.37
C PRO A 54 -6.06 -1.12 11.04
N SER A 55 -6.08 0.18 10.75
CA SER A 55 -7.28 0.89 10.33
C SER A 55 -7.76 0.50 8.93
N PHE A 56 -6.87 -0.06 8.10
CA PHE A 56 -7.19 -0.41 6.72
C PHE A 56 -7.36 -1.92 6.55
N ASN A 57 -8.22 -2.32 5.62
CA ASN A 57 -8.39 -3.72 5.24
C ASN A 57 -7.25 -4.14 4.29
N ALA A 58 -6.06 -4.20 4.84
CA ALA A 58 -4.85 -4.57 4.11
C ALA A 58 -3.81 -5.05 5.12
N GLY A 59 -3.03 -6.07 4.80
CA GLY A 59 -1.97 -6.56 5.67
C GLY A 59 -2.45 -6.83 7.09
N THR A 60 -1.87 -6.11 8.05
CA THR A 60 -2.17 -6.26 9.49
C THR A 60 -3.65 -6.04 9.83
N GLY A 61 -4.32 -5.09 9.15
CA GLY A 61 -5.72 -4.77 9.40
C GLY A 61 -6.71 -5.57 8.55
N SER A 62 -6.26 -6.59 7.83
CA SER A 62 -7.12 -7.38 6.94
C SER A 62 -8.25 -8.06 7.69
N VAL A 63 -9.44 -8.04 7.08
CA VAL A 63 -10.61 -8.74 7.63
C VAL A 63 -10.45 -10.25 7.51
N THR A 64 -11.01 -10.97 8.47
CA THR A 64 -10.98 -12.43 8.47
C THR A 64 -12.02 -13.01 7.52
N ARG A 65 -11.70 -14.17 6.98
CA ARG A 65 -12.63 -15.00 6.20
C ARG A 65 -13.57 -15.74 7.15
N VAL A 66 -14.58 -16.40 6.56
CA VAL A 66 -15.59 -17.16 7.33
C VAL A 66 -14.95 -18.21 8.23
N ASP A 67 -13.87 -18.84 7.78
CA ASP A 67 -13.13 -19.87 8.55
C ASP A 67 -12.14 -19.30 9.57
N GLY A 68 -12.10 -17.96 9.73
CA GLY A 68 -11.19 -17.28 10.63
C GLY A 68 -9.79 -17.01 10.08
N SER A 69 -9.50 -17.49 8.87
CA SER A 69 -8.19 -17.23 8.24
C SER A 69 -8.13 -15.83 7.63
N VAL A 70 -6.91 -15.36 7.39
CA VAL A 70 -6.62 -14.13 6.64
C VAL A 70 -5.76 -14.47 5.46
N LEU A 71 -6.23 -14.15 4.26
CA LEU A 71 -5.45 -14.26 3.03
C LEU A 71 -5.37 -12.88 2.38
N VAL A 72 -4.19 -12.55 1.88
CA VAL A 72 -3.93 -11.23 1.29
C VAL A 72 -3.37 -11.37 -0.11
N ASP A 73 -3.63 -10.32 -0.90
CA ASP A 73 -3.14 -10.18 -2.27
C ASP A 73 -2.42 -8.86 -2.40
N ALA A 74 -1.46 -8.78 -3.33
CA ALA A 74 -0.83 -7.53 -3.68
C ALA A 74 -0.31 -7.57 -5.11
N SER A 75 -0.20 -6.41 -5.72
CA SER A 75 0.39 -6.28 -7.04
C SER A 75 1.16 -4.97 -7.16
N VAL A 76 2.15 -4.96 -8.02
CA VAL A 76 2.96 -3.79 -8.36
C VAL A 76 3.16 -3.77 -9.86
N GLN A 77 3.11 -2.57 -10.45
CA GLN A 77 3.38 -2.39 -11.87
C GLN A 77 4.24 -1.16 -12.07
N THR A 78 5.19 -1.24 -12.98
CA THR A 78 6.04 -0.11 -13.38
C THR A 78 5.57 0.45 -14.73
N GLY A 79 5.98 1.69 -15.01
CA GLY A 79 5.58 2.37 -16.24
C GLY A 79 6.09 1.71 -17.51
N ASP A 80 7.13 0.89 -17.42
CA ASP A 80 7.69 0.13 -18.56
C ASP A 80 7.01 -1.23 -18.78
N GLY A 81 5.91 -1.50 -18.07
CA GLY A 81 5.11 -2.70 -18.25
C GLY A 81 5.52 -3.91 -17.42
N ARG A 82 6.54 -3.80 -16.60
CA ARG A 82 6.87 -4.88 -15.66
C ARG A 82 5.82 -4.94 -14.57
N MET A 83 5.44 -6.14 -14.16
CA MET A 83 4.49 -6.32 -13.07
C MET A 83 4.81 -7.57 -12.26
N GLY A 84 4.48 -7.51 -10.99
CA GLY A 84 4.53 -8.65 -10.08
C GLY A 84 3.27 -8.66 -9.24
N PHE A 85 2.81 -9.85 -8.88
CA PHE A 85 1.67 -9.97 -7.99
C PHE A 85 1.75 -11.26 -7.18
N VAL A 86 1.09 -11.23 -6.02
CA VAL A 86 0.90 -12.38 -5.16
C VAL A 86 -0.58 -12.48 -4.82
N ALA A 87 -1.06 -13.69 -4.62
CA ALA A 87 -2.46 -13.93 -4.32
C ALA A 87 -2.60 -14.99 -3.24
N SER A 88 -3.62 -14.85 -2.41
CA SER A 88 -3.97 -15.81 -1.36
C SER A 88 -2.82 -16.14 -0.42
N MET A 89 -2.05 -15.12 -0.02
CA MET A 89 -0.89 -15.28 0.84
C MET A 89 -1.32 -15.36 2.31
N PRO A 90 -1.05 -16.48 3.01
CA PRO A 90 -1.31 -16.57 4.44
C PRO A 90 -0.15 -15.96 5.23
N GLU A 91 -0.45 -15.45 6.43
CA GLU A 91 0.56 -14.98 7.39
C GLU A 91 1.58 -14.01 6.77
N THR A 92 1.09 -13.08 5.93
CA THR A 92 1.94 -12.15 5.17
C THR A 92 1.50 -10.72 5.45
N PRO A 93 2.05 -10.06 6.49
CA PRO A 93 1.65 -8.68 6.85
C PRO A 93 1.92 -7.65 5.75
N ASN A 94 2.98 -7.83 4.97
CA ASN A 94 3.34 -6.91 3.89
C ASN A 94 3.44 -7.66 2.55
N PRO A 95 2.30 -8.06 1.96
CA PRO A 95 2.33 -8.79 0.69
C PRO A 95 2.94 -7.96 -0.44
N VAL A 96 2.85 -6.63 -0.39
CA VAL A 96 3.43 -5.75 -1.42
C VAL A 96 4.94 -5.90 -1.51
N LYS A 97 5.61 -6.35 -0.45
CA LYS A 97 7.07 -6.52 -0.41
C LYS A 97 7.52 -7.89 -0.92
N VAL A 98 6.61 -8.82 -1.12
CA VAL A 98 6.94 -10.16 -1.61
C VAL A 98 7.21 -10.14 -3.11
#